data_f66296384e1b411c69699ddf91313a4a
#
_entry.id   f66296384e1b411c69699ddf91313a4a
#
_cell.length_a   1.000
_cell.length_b   1.000
_cell.length_c   1.000
_cell.angle_alpha   90.00
_cell.angle_beta   90.00
_cell.angle_gamma   90.00
#
_symmetry.space_group_name_H-M   'P 1'
#
loop_
_entity.id
_entity.type
_entity.pdbx_description
1 polymer ?
#
loop_
_entity_poly.entity_id
_entity_poly.type
_entity_poly.pdbx_seq_one_letter_code
_entity_poly.pdbx_strand_id
1 'polypeptide(L)'
;LEAIGRVCKKHHLLFVVDASQTAGVFPIQMDSMNIDVLCFTGHKSLMGPQGTGGMCVRKGVRIRPLLVGGSGIDSYSKIHPQVMPTALEAGTLNAHGIAGLSAALDFIKKVTPAVIRQREEELTRRFVSQIKSIPGVKLYGNYEQFPRAPILSLNILDYDSGEIADVLAQDYGIMTRAG
;
A
#
# COMPACT_ATOMS: atom_id res chain seq x y z
N LEU A 1 3.23 -13.39 -4.33
CA LEU A 1 3.47 -13.52 -2.89
C LEU A 1 3.60 -14.98 -2.46
N GLU A 2 2.71 -15.89 -2.90
CA GLU A 2 2.71 -17.30 -2.48
C GLU A 2 4.04 -18.03 -2.69
N ALA A 3 4.69 -17.84 -3.85
CA ALA A 3 5.99 -18.47 -4.12
C ALA A 3 7.07 -18.00 -3.13
N ILE A 4 7.11 -16.70 -2.84
CA ILE A 4 8.04 -16.12 -1.87
C ILE A 4 7.72 -16.65 -0.47
N GLY A 5 6.44 -16.66 -0.08
CA GLY A 5 6.02 -17.15 1.23
C GLY A 5 6.37 -18.64 1.45
N ARG A 6 6.27 -19.48 0.41
CA ARG A 6 6.74 -20.87 0.49
C ARG A 6 8.25 -20.97 0.74
N VAL A 7 9.04 -20.12 0.08
CA VAL A 7 10.50 -20.08 0.30
C VAL A 7 10.81 -19.61 1.72
N CYS A 8 10.19 -18.50 2.17
CA CYS A 8 10.38 -18.01 3.52
C CYS A 8 10.04 -19.08 4.57
N LYS A 9 8.89 -19.74 4.43
CA LYS A 9 8.49 -20.84 5.32
C LYS A 9 9.49 -21.98 5.32
N LYS A 10 9.96 -22.42 4.14
CA LYS A 10 10.95 -23.49 4.01
C LYS A 10 12.26 -23.19 4.74
N HIS A 11 12.67 -21.93 4.72
CA HIS A 11 13.93 -21.49 5.30
C HIS A 11 13.78 -20.81 6.68
N HIS A 12 12.59 -20.90 7.31
CA HIS A 12 12.28 -20.30 8.62
C HIS A 12 12.57 -18.80 8.66
N LEU A 13 12.32 -18.10 7.55
CA LEU A 13 12.46 -16.65 7.44
C LEU A 13 11.15 -15.96 7.77
N LEU A 14 11.23 -14.82 8.46
CA LEU A 14 10.09 -13.95 8.69
C LEU A 14 9.71 -13.27 7.37
N PHE A 15 8.44 -13.42 6.96
CA PHE A 15 7.94 -12.81 5.74
C PHE A 15 7.08 -11.58 6.04
N VAL A 16 7.66 -10.41 5.84
CA VAL A 16 7.00 -9.10 5.99
C VAL A 16 6.63 -8.57 4.62
N VAL A 17 5.38 -8.18 4.43
CA VAL A 17 4.86 -7.62 3.17
C VAL A 17 4.38 -6.21 3.39
N ASP A 18 4.91 -5.27 2.62
CA ASP A 18 4.32 -3.94 2.44
C ASP A 18 3.29 -3.99 1.31
N ALA A 19 2.01 -3.91 1.69
CA ALA A 19 0.88 -3.92 0.79
C ALA A 19 0.31 -2.51 0.51
N SER A 20 1.09 -1.45 0.76
CA SER A 20 0.61 -0.07 0.62
C SER A 20 0.07 0.28 -0.76
N GLN A 21 0.49 -0.43 -1.81
CA GLN A 21 0.01 -0.22 -3.20
C GLN A 21 -1.01 -1.26 -3.64
N THR A 22 -1.27 -2.31 -2.85
CA THR A 22 -2.07 -3.47 -3.29
C THR A 22 -3.22 -3.80 -2.36
N ALA A 23 -3.18 -3.36 -1.10
CA ALA A 23 -4.29 -3.52 -0.17
C ALA A 23 -5.55 -2.82 -0.69
N GLY A 24 -6.69 -3.54 -0.70
CA GLY A 24 -7.97 -3.04 -1.22
C GLY A 24 -8.22 -3.35 -2.70
N VAL A 25 -7.20 -3.75 -3.47
CA VAL A 25 -7.30 -4.07 -4.91
C VAL A 25 -6.97 -5.53 -5.18
N PHE A 26 -5.91 -6.04 -4.56
CA PHE A 26 -5.49 -7.44 -4.72
C PHE A 26 -5.95 -8.29 -3.55
N PRO A 27 -6.36 -9.54 -3.80
CA PRO A 27 -6.61 -10.47 -2.73
C PRO A 27 -5.29 -10.86 -2.05
N ILE A 28 -5.20 -10.60 -0.76
CA ILE A 28 -4.05 -10.97 0.06
C ILE A 28 -4.54 -11.85 1.20
N GLN A 29 -4.09 -13.10 1.23
CA GLN A 29 -4.47 -14.10 2.21
C GLN A 29 -3.23 -14.49 3.03
N MET A 30 -3.09 -13.90 4.23
CA MET A 30 -1.88 -14.06 5.05
C MET A 30 -1.54 -15.54 5.31
N ASP A 31 -2.54 -16.37 5.60
CA ASP A 31 -2.31 -17.76 5.95
C ASP A 31 -1.83 -18.60 4.75
N SER A 32 -2.54 -18.57 3.63
CA SER A 32 -2.18 -19.32 2.43
C SER A 32 -0.89 -18.84 1.77
N MET A 33 -0.62 -17.54 1.88
CA MET A 33 0.60 -16.90 1.36
C MET A 33 1.78 -16.96 2.35
N ASN A 34 1.60 -17.55 3.54
CA ASN A 34 2.59 -17.62 4.62
C ASN A 34 3.18 -16.27 5.01
N ILE A 35 2.36 -15.22 5.01
CA ILE A 35 2.76 -13.87 5.42
C ILE A 35 2.71 -13.80 6.96
N ASP A 36 3.79 -13.32 7.57
CA ASP A 36 3.87 -13.17 9.03
C ASP A 36 3.47 -11.77 9.48
N VAL A 37 3.79 -10.75 8.68
CA VAL A 37 3.42 -9.36 8.93
C VAL A 37 2.98 -8.72 7.61
N LEU A 38 1.80 -8.12 7.62
CA LEU A 38 1.26 -7.36 6.50
C LEU A 38 1.09 -5.90 6.90
N CYS A 39 1.80 -5.00 6.25
CA CYS A 39 1.70 -3.56 6.48
C CYS A 39 0.92 -2.89 5.34
N PHE A 40 0.14 -1.87 5.64
CA PHE A 40 -0.62 -1.12 4.65
C PHE A 40 -0.84 0.34 5.05
N THR A 41 -1.03 1.22 4.06
CA THR A 41 -1.47 2.60 4.26
C THR A 41 -2.95 2.74 3.95
N GLY A 42 -3.64 3.60 4.70
CA GLY A 42 -5.08 3.81 4.50
C GLY A 42 -5.42 4.75 3.33
N HIS A 43 -4.53 5.66 2.98
CA HIS A 43 -4.80 6.77 2.05
C HIS A 43 -4.50 6.49 0.56
N LYS A 44 -4.15 5.26 0.22
CA LYS A 44 -3.95 4.83 -1.18
C LYS A 44 -5.16 4.04 -1.67
N SER A 45 -4.98 2.83 -2.16
CA SER A 45 -6.08 2.01 -2.69
C SER A 45 -7.14 1.63 -1.66
N LEU A 46 -6.88 1.81 -0.37
CA LEU A 46 -7.91 1.69 0.67
C LEU A 46 -8.82 2.93 0.79
N MET A 47 -8.56 4.02 0.03
CA MET A 47 -9.40 5.21 -0.10
C MET A 47 -9.71 5.95 1.21
N GLY A 48 -8.96 5.68 2.27
CA GLY A 48 -9.10 6.31 3.57
C GLY A 48 -8.32 7.62 3.69
N PRO A 49 -8.44 8.34 4.82
CA PRO A 49 -7.71 9.58 5.06
C PRO A 49 -6.20 9.38 5.18
N GLN A 50 -5.43 10.45 4.90
CA GLN A 50 -4.00 10.51 5.23
C GLN A 50 -3.79 10.30 6.74
N GLY A 51 -2.60 9.82 7.11
CA GLY A 51 -2.27 9.52 8.50
C GLY A 51 -2.97 8.27 9.05
N THR A 52 -3.52 7.44 8.18
CA THR A 52 -4.08 6.13 8.52
C THR A 52 -3.30 5.00 7.88
N GLY A 53 -3.33 3.85 8.49
CA GLY A 53 -2.70 2.62 8.06
C GLY A 53 -2.76 1.58 9.15
N GLY A 54 -2.11 0.48 8.93
CA GLY A 54 -2.12 -0.59 9.92
C GLY A 54 -1.14 -1.69 9.60
N MET A 55 -1.08 -2.61 10.56
CA MET A 55 -0.26 -3.79 10.47
C MET A 55 -1.03 -4.99 11.00
N CYS A 56 -1.16 -6.04 10.20
CA CYS A 56 -1.66 -7.33 10.63
C CYS A 56 -0.47 -8.23 10.98
N VAL A 57 -0.46 -8.76 12.19
CA VAL A 57 0.63 -9.60 12.68
C VAL A 57 0.10 -11.01 12.96
N ARG A 58 0.76 -12.02 12.40
CA ARG A 58 0.41 -13.42 12.64
C ARG A 58 0.61 -13.77 14.12
N LYS A 59 -0.31 -14.53 14.67
CA LYS A 59 -0.22 -15.02 16.07
C LYS A 59 1.12 -15.74 16.30
N GLY A 60 1.80 -15.35 17.37
CA GLY A 60 3.11 -15.89 17.75
C GLY A 60 4.32 -15.12 17.21
N VAL A 61 4.14 -14.23 16.26
CA VAL A 61 5.19 -13.31 15.82
C VAL A 61 5.40 -12.24 16.90
N ARG A 62 6.65 -12.05 17.32
CA ARG A 62 7.02 -11.04 18.32
C ARG A 62 7.66 -9.85 17.60
N ILE A 63 7.11 -8.67 17.86
CA ILE A 63 7.64 -7.40 17.37
C ILE A 63 7.98 -6.54 18.58
N ARG A 64 9.19 -6.02 18.60
CA ARG A 64 9.62 -5.08 19.64
C ARG A 64 9.16 -3.67 19.25
N PRO A 65 8.49 -2.93 20.17
CA PRO A 65 8.13 -1.54 19.92
C PRO A 65 9.38 -0.70 19.58
N LEU A 66 9.25 0.13 18.54
CA LEU A 66 10.25 1.15 18.22
C LEU A 66 10.00 2.43 19.02
N LEU A 67 8.71 2.80 19.12
CA LEU A 67 8.26 3.98 19.89
C LEU A 67 7.50 3.50 21.11
N VAL A 68 7.74 4.15 22.23
CA VAL A 68 7.05 3.91 23.49
C VAL A 68 6.59 5.24 24.08
N GLY A 69 5.48 5.23 24.82
CA GLY A 69 4.93 6.45 25.40
C GLY A 69 3.55 6.23 25.99
N GLY A 70 2.86 7.32 26.29
CA GLY A 70 1.51 7.24 26.83
C GLY A 70 0.57 6.54 25.86
N SER A 71 -0.10 5.48 26.32
CA SER A 71 -1.06 4.70 25.52
C SER A 71 -2.52 5.03 25.85
N GLY A 72 -2.76 5.80 26.92
CA GLY A 72 -4.11 6.09 27.44
C GLY A 72 -4.81 4.92 28.15
N ILE A 73 -4.17 3.76 28.28
CA ILE A 73 -4.79 2.56 28.87
C ILE A 73 -4.42 2.39 30.36
N ASP A 74 -3.18 2.60 30.71
CA ASP A 74 -2.71 2.52 32.10
C ASP A 74 -1.80 3.70 32.42
N SER A 75 -2.44 4.81 32.80
CA SER A 75 -1.74 6.11 32.98
C SER A 75 -0.80 6.13 34.18
N TYR A 76 -0.91 5.20 35.12
CA TYR A 76 -0.05 5.10 36.29
C TYR A 76 1.11 4.12 36.12
N SER A 77 1.09 3.31 35.09
CA SER A 77 2.17 2.38 34.78
C SER A 77 3.42 3.11 34.30
N LYS A 78 4.57 2.74 34.83
CA LYS A 78 5.88 3.21 34.38
C LYS A 78 6.43 2.37 33.19
N ILE A 79 5.71 1.33 32.82
CA ILE A 79 6.13 0.39 31.77
C ILE A 79 5.14 0.49 30.62
N HIS A 80 5.66 0.58 29.41
CA HIS A 80 4.83 0.56 28.20
C HIS A 80 4.07 -0.78 28.09
N PRO A 81 2.80 -0.78 27.66
CA PRO A 81 2.01 -2.00 27.50
C PRO A 81 2.73 -3.06 26.66
N GLN A 82 2.65 -4.32 27.11
CA GLN A 82 3.32 -5.45 26.45
C GLN A 82 2.36 -6.30 25.60
N VAL A 83 1.06 -5.98 25.64
CA VAL A 83 0.02 -6.76 24.99
C VAL A 83 -0.38 -6.09 23.67
N MET A 84 -0.42 -6.89 22.60
CA MET A 84 -0.91 -6.44 21.29
C MET A 84 -2.41 -6.15 21.35
N PRO A 85 -2.92 -5.14 20.61
CA PRO A 85 -2.19 -4.25 19.69
C PRO A 85 -1.45 -3.11 20.39
N THR A 86 -1.79 -2.78 21.63
CA THR A 86 -1.33 -1.59 22.38
C THR A 86 0.19 -1.52 22.50
N ALA A 87 0.86 -2.66 22.54
CA ALA A 87 2.32 -2.71 22.57
C ALA A 87 2.99 -1.98 21.40
N LEU A 88 2.32 -1.85 20.28
CA LEU A 88 2.86 -1.18 19.07
C LEU A 88 2.19 0.18 18.80
N GLU A 89 1.34 0.65 19.70
CA GLU A 89 0.59 1.90 19.57
C GLU A 89 0.96 2.87 20.68
N ALA A 90 1.89 3.77 20.41
CA ALA A 90 2.28 4.83 21.34
C ALA A 90 1.56 6.13 21.00
N GLY A 91 1.05 6.83 22.02
CA GLY A 91 0.33 8.08 21.89
C GLY A 91 -1.18 7.92 21.71
N THR A 92 -1.86 9.04 21.51
CA THR A 92 -3.31 9.07 21.25
C THR A 92 -3.59 8.65 19.80
N LEU A 93 -4.45 7.65 19.63
CA LEU A 93 -4.82 7.15 18.31
C LEU A 93 -5.58 8.19 17.48
N ASN A 94 -5.38 8.17 16.17
CA ASN A 94 -6.10 9.00 15.21
C ASN A 94 -7.53 8.47 15.00
N ALA A 95 -8.39 8.66 15.99
CA ALA A 95 -9.76 8.14 15.99
C ALA A 95 -10.59 8.62 14.78
N HIS A 96 -10.44 9.89 14.40
CA HIS A 96 -11.13 10.47 13.24
C HIS A 96 -10.68 9.81 11.93
N GLY A 97 -9.38 9.66 11.76
CA GLY A 97 -8.83 8.97 10.59
C GLY A 97 -9.24 7.51 10.52
N ILE A 98 -9.24 6.80 11.66
CA ILE A 98 -9.69 5.39 11.74
C ILE A 98 -11.17 5.27 11.38
N ALA A 99 -12.02 6.17 11.87
CA ALA A 99 -13.43 6.20 11.49
C ALA A 99 -13.63 6.44 9.97
N GLY A 100 -12.84 7.37 9.40
CA GLY A 100 -12.83 7.61 7.96
C GLY A 100 -12.35 6.40 7.15
N LEU A 101 -11.30 5.71 7.63
CA LEU A 101 -10.83 4.46 7.00
C LEU A 101 -11.90 3.35 7.08
N SER A 102 -12.64 3.25 8.19
CA SER A 102 -13.74 2.29 8.32
C SER A 102 -14.82 2.54 7.26
N ALA A 103 -15.23 3.80 7.07
CA ALA A 103 -16.19 4.16 6.03
C ALA A 103 -15.68 3.85 4.61
N ALA A 104 -14.38 4.08 4.35
CA ALA A 104 -13.76 3.73 3.09
C ALA A 104 -13.75 2.21 2.84
N LEU A 105 -13.48 1.41 3.86
CA LEU A 105 -13.56 -0.06 3.77
C LEU A 105 -14.97 -0.55 3.47
N ASP A 106 -16.01 0.09 4.03
CA ASP A 106 -17.40 -0.25 3.71
C ASP A 106 -17.75 0.11 2.26
N PHE A 107 -17.23 1.22 1.74
CA PHE A 107 -17.34 1.55 0.32
C PHE A 107 -16.67 0.48 -0.55
N ILE A 108 -15.44 0.08 -0.24
CA ILE A 108 -14.69 -0.95 -0.98
C ILE A 108 -15.44 -2.29 -0.95
N LYS A 109 -16.01 -2.68 0.20
CA LYS A 109 -16.84 -3.89 0.29
C LYS A 109 -18.05 -3.83 -0.63
N LYS A 110 -18.69 -2.67 -0.75
CA LYS A 110 -19.87 -2.45 -1.60
C LYS A 110 -19.51 -2.50 -3.09
N VAL A 111 -18.44 -1.82 -3.49
CA VAL A 111 -17.95 -1.78 -4.89
C VAL A 111 -17.26 -3.08 -5.29
N THR A 112 -16.62 -3.72 -4.37
CA THR A 112 -15.73 -4.89 -4.45
C THR A 112 -14.32 -4.60 -5.02
N PRO A 113 -13.28 -5.19 -4.45
CA PRO A 113 -11.91 -5.03 -4.96
C PRO A 113 -11.74 -5.50 -6.41
N ALA A 114 -12.55 -6.47 -6.85
CA ALA A 114 -12.49 -6.97 -8.22
C ALA A 114 -12.90 -5.91 -9.24
N VAL A 115 -13.97 -5.16 -8.98
CA VAL A 115 -14.44 -4.07 -9.85
C VAL A 115 -13.42 -2.94 -9.90
N ILE A 116 -12.86 -2.56 -8.75
CA ILE A 116 -11.82 -1.53 -8.67
C ILE A 116 -10.62 -1.95 -9.54
N ARG A 117 -10.10 -3.16 -9.34
CA ARG A 117 -8.98 -3.71 -10.12
C ARG A 117 -9.28 -3.75 -11.61
N GLN A 118 -10.45 -4.21 -12.00
CA GLN A 118 -10.83 -4.26 -13.42
C GLN A 118 -10.76 -2.87 -14.08
N ARG A 119 -11.26 -1.85 -13.37
CA ARG A 119 -11.20 -0.47 -13.86
C ARG A 119 -9.77 0.06 -13.96
N GLU A 120 -8.93 -0.22 -12.98
CA GLU A 120 -7.52 0.15 -12.99
C GLU A 120 -6.75 -0.54 -14.13
N GLU A 121 -7.00 -1.84 -14.36
CA GLU A 121 -6.39 -2.57 -15.49
C GLU A 121 -6.83 -2.02 -16.85
N GLU A 122 -8.10 -1.68 -17.01
CA GLU A 122 -8.63 -1.06 -18.23
C GLU A 122 -7.92 0.27 -18.53
N LEU A 123 -7.84 1.15 -17.53
CA LEU A 123 -7.15 2.44 -17.66
C LEU A 123 -5.65 2.27 -17.94
N THR A 124 -5.01 1.32 -17.29
CA THR A 124 -3.59 1.00 -17.52
C THR A 124 -3.36 0.53 -18.95
N ARG A 125 -4.19 -0.40 -19.46
CA ARG A 125 -4.09 -0.87 -20.86
C ARG A 125 -4.29 0.26 -21.85
N ARG A 126 -5.30 1.10 -21.64
CA ARG A 126 -5.58 2.26 -22.48
C ARG A 126 -4.39 3.22 -22.52
N PHE A 127 -3.84 3.56 -21.37
CA PHE A 127 -2.68 4.45 -21.28
C PHE A 127 -1.46 3.85 -21.99
N VAL A 128 -1.12 2.59 -21.70
CA VAL A 128 0.04 1.92 -22.30
C VAL A 128 -0.09 1.82 -23.81
N SER A 129 -1.28 1.49 -24.33
CA SER A 129 -1.48 1.38 -25.78
C SER A 129 -1.26 2.70 -26.54
N GLN A 130 -1.58 3.82 -25.89
CA GLN A 130 -1.40 5.14 -26.48
C GLN A 130 0.03 5.66 -26.36
N ILE A 131 0.63 5.50 -25.18
CA ILE A 131 1.94 6.10 -24.90
C ILE A 131 3.09 5.33 -25.56
N LYS A 132 2.93 4.04 -25.82
CA LYS A 132 3.93 3.21 -26.53
C LYS A 132 4.25 3.72 -27.94
N SER A 133 3.33 4.43 -28.59
CA SER A 133 3.50 4.98 -29.93
C SER A 133 4.18 6.35 -29.96
N ILE A 134 4.39 6.98 -28.81
CA ILE A 134 5.00 8.31 -28.73
C ILE A 134 6.52 8.17 -28.80
N PRO A 135 7.18 8.76 -29.83
CA PRO A 135 8.63 8.71 -29.93
C PRO A 135 9.30 9.33 -28.71
N GLY A 136 10.38 8.70 -28.23
CA GLY A 136 11.13 9.19 -27.06
C GLY A 136 10.56 8.79 -25.70
N VAL A 137 9.42 8.13 -25.64
CA VAL A 137 8.91 7.59 -24.38
C VAL A 137 9.49 6.21 -24.13
N LYS A 138 10.09 6.03 -22.96
CA LYS A 138 10.59 4.76 -22.45
C LYS A 138 9.76 4.30 -21.26
N LEU A 139 9.05 3.18 -21.40
CA LEU A 139 8.33 2.53 -20.32
C LEU A 139 9.22 1.51 -19.60
N TYR A 140 9.12 1.47 -18.28
CA TYR A 140 9.84 0.51 -17.43
C TYR A 140 8.89 -0.54 -16.86
N GLY A 141 9.19 -1.80 -17.11
CA GLY A 141 8.41 -2.95 -16.66
C GLY A 141 7.67 -3.65 -17.78
N ASN A 142 7.05 -4.79 -17.44
CA ASN A 142 6.24 -5.57 -18.38
C ASN A 142 4.77 -5.25 -18.19
N TYR A 143 4.19 -4.51 -19.12
CA TYR A 143 2.79 -4.08 -19.10
C TYR A 143 1.85 -4.99 -19.88
N GLU A 144 2.33 -6.12 -20.34
CA GLU A 144 1.52 -7.14 -21.04
C GLU A 144 1.00 -8.22 -20.07
N GLN A 145 1.62 -8.31 -18.87
CA GLN A 145 1.22 -9.25 -17.84
C GLN A 145 0.27 -8.63 -16.84
N PHE A 146 -0.87 -9.27 -16.63
CA PHE A 146 -1.87 -8.94 -15.63
C PHE A 146 -2.18 -10.18 -14.77
N PRO A 147 -2.61 -10.00 -13.51
CA PRO A 147 -2.91 -8.74 -12.84
C PRO A 147 -1.64 -7.99 -12.39
N ARG A 148 -1.70 -6.67 -12.37
CA ARG A 148 -0.63 -5.79 -11.86
C ARG A 148 -1.20 -4.54 -11.20
N ALA A 149 -0.41 -3.90 -10.31
CA ALA A 149 -0.78 -2.61 -9.75
C ALA A 149 -0.79 -1.54 -10.87
N PRO A 150 -1.68 -0.54 -10.81
CA PRO A 150 -1.88 0.49 -11.82
C PRO A 150 -0.81 1.58 -11.74
N ILE A 151 0.44 1.18 -11.61
CA ILE A 151 1.60 2.07 -11.51
C ILE A 151 2.44 1.91 -12.75
N LEU A 152 2.72 3.03 -13.42
CA LEU A 152 3.54 3.09 -14.61
C LEU A 152 4.74 4.02 -14.37
N SER A 153 5.92 3.50 -14.67
CA SER A 153 7.15 4.29 -14.66
C SER A 153 7.61 4.53 -16.10
N LEU A 154 7.90 5.77 -16.41
CA LEU A 154 8.37 6.15 -17.74
C LEU A 154 9.37 7.31 -17.70
N ASN A 155 10.18 7.40 -18.74
CA ASN A 155 10.97 8.59 -19.03
C ASN A 155 10.60 9.11 -20.43
N ILE A 156 10.81 10.39 -20.65
CA ILE A 156 10.58 11.05 -21.93
C ILE A 156 11.91 11.64 -22.38
N LEU A 157 12.52 11.05 -23.42
CA LEU A 157 13.85 11.43 -23.88
C LEU A 157 14.84 11.51 -22.71
N ASP A 158 15.67 12.54 -22.68
CA ASP A 158 16.65 12.83 -21.65
C ASP A 158 16.21 13.99 -20.74
N TYR A 159 14.91 14.33 -20.74
CA TYR A 159 14.38 15.37 -19.87
C TYR A 159 14.41 14.94 -18.40
N ASP A 160 14.63 15.90 -17.52
CA ASP A 160 14.52 15.70 -16.08
C ASP A 160 13.07 15.34 -15.68
N SER A 161 12.92 14.32 -14.85
CA SER A 161 11.57 13.83 -14.47
C SER A 161 10.80 14.80 -13.59
N GLY A 162 11.50 15.70 -12.86
CA GLY A 162 10.87 16.78 -12.09
C GLY A 162 10.30 17.84 -13.01
N GLU A 163 11.07 18.29 -14.01
CA GLU A 163 10.61 19.26 -15.00
C GLU A 163 9.38 18.75 -15.76
N ILE A 164 9.40 17.47 -16.18
CA ILE A 164 8.24 16.84 -16.83
C ILE A 164 7.02 16.82 -15.90
N ALA A 165 7.20 16.46 -14.63
CA ALA A 165 6.11 16.43 -13.67
C ALA A 165 5.52 17.82 -13.42
N ASP A 166 6.34 18.85 -13.38
CA ASP A 166 5.91 20.24 -13.21
C ASP A 166 5.12 20.74 -14.42
N VAL A 167 5.60 20.51 -15.64
CA VAL A 167 4.89 20.86 -16.89
C VAL A 167 3.54 20.14 -16.97
N LEU A 168 3.52 18.82 -16.71
CA LEU A 168 2.28 18.04 -16.71
C LEU A 168 1.27 18.57 -15.68
N ALA A 169 1.73 18.97 -14.51
CA ALA A 169 0.85 19.50 -13.46
C ALA A 169 0.35 20.90 -13.79
N GLN A 170 1.22 21.82 -14.23
CA GLN A 170 0.90 23.23 -14.43
C GLN A 170 0.12 23.48 -15.73
N ASP A 171 0.53 22.86 -16.83
CA ASP A 171 -0.05 23.14 -18.14
C ASP A 171 -1.22 22.22 -18.49
N TYR A 172 -1.24 21.02 -17.93
CA TYR A 172 -2.22 19.99 -18.29
C TYR A 172 -3.06 19.45 -17.13
N GLY A 173 -2.76 19.85 -15.89
CA GLY A 173 -3.46 19.36 -14.70
C GLY A 173 -3.25 17.85 -14.43
N ILE A 174 -2.17 17.27 -14.99
CA ILE A 174 -1.85 15.85 -14.84
C ILE A 174 -0.84 15.69 -13.71
N MET A 175 -1.30 15.10 -12.60
CA MET A 175 -0.46 14.87 -11.43
C MET A 175 0.36 13.60 -11.59
N THR A 176 1.68 13.73 -11.57
CA THR A 176 2.63 12.62 -11.62
C THR A 176 3.61 12.68 -10.46
N ARG A 177 4.40 11.65 -10.26
CA ARG A 177 5.45 11.60 -9.25
C ARG A 177 6.80 11.48 -9.95
N ALA A 178 7.64 12.50 -9.80
CA ALA A 178 9.05 12.41 -10.17
C ALA A 178 9.80 11.53 -9.16
N GLY A 179 10.83 10.82 -9.60
CA GLY A 179 11.68 9.95 -8.77
C GLY A 179 12.64 9.11 -9.59
#